data_7e5482ea4c6aa1e9b1e5e54a83c3e0dc
#
_entry.id   7e5482ea4c6aa1e9b1e5e54a83c3e0dc
#
_cell.length_a   1.000
_cell.length_b   1.000
_cell.length_c   1.000
_cell.angle_alpha   90.00
_cell.angle_beta   90.00
_cell.angle_gamma   90.00
#
_symmetry.space_group_name_H-M   'P 1'
#
loop_
_entity.id
_entity.type
_entity.pdbx_description
1 polymer ?
#
loop_
_entity_poly.entity_id
_entity_poly.type
_entity_poly.pdbx_seq_one_letter_code
_entity_poly.pdbx_strand_id
1 'polypeptide(L)'
;MKKHLLIGSMILAASVFVAFSVGKAAAPLSPIEELGKKLFFDKALSSPAGQECAACHGPSVGFTGPAERFNKVGGVYEGALKGRFGNRKPPAASYAGESPKLHLDKEGNFVGGMFWDGRATGDALGDPLAEQAMGPFLNPLEQNMPDKKSIVLAVQKSSYARLFEEVWGKSSLDAGKNVDKTYELIAKSIAAYERSAEVNPFSSKFDAFWRAAKAKGLKVETIDAATAKNFRNLGLAEGEINGLVLFNTKGMCAVCHVLSSVNGKPPVFTDYTYDNIGVPKNPDNPFYGQAKNFNPEGKAWVDKGLGGFLETVDKYKSLAAANMGKHKVPTLRNVAEWPSPDFVKAFMHNGALKSLKAVVQFYNTRDKAGAKWPAPEVKSNLNTDESGNLGLTDDEENAIVDFMKTLTDKR
;
A
#
# COMPACT_ATOMS: atom_id res chain seq x y z
N MET A 1 -20.97 -8.30 86.64
CA MET A 1 -21.64 -7.92 85.43
C MET A 1 -20.55 -7.37 84.44
N LYS A 2 -20.05 -8.20 83.56
CA LYS A 2 -19.05 -7.79 82.56
C LYS A 2 -19.76 -7.60 81.22
N LYS A 3 -19.68 -6.36 80.67
CA LYS A 3 -20.20 -6.02 79.33
C LYS A 3 -19.13 -6.38 78.27
N HIS A 4 -19.46 -7.28 77.37
CA HIS A 4 -18.66 -7.58 76.16
C HIS A 4 -19.02 -6.59 75.07
N LEU A 5 -18.01 -5.86 74.57
CA LEU A 5 -18.09 -4.97 73.40
C LEU A 5 -17.70 -5.77 72.15
N LEU A 6 -18.67 -5.98 71.29
CA LEU A 6 -18.43 -6.59 69.96
C LEU A 6 -18.02 -5.47 69.00
N ILE A 7 -16.77 -5.56 68.46
CA ILE A 7 -16.26 -4.71 67.37
C ILE A 7 -16.54 -5.47 66.08
N GLY A 8 -17.49 -4.99 65.29
CA GLY A 8 -17.76 -5.48 63.97
C GLY A 8 -16.79 -4.87 62.93
N SER A 9 -15.94 -5.69 62.38
CA SER A 9 -15.08 -5.28 61.26
C SER A 9 -15.87 -5.28 59.94
N MET A 10 -16.07 -4.10 59.40
CA MET A 10 -16.68 -3.91 58.06
C MET A 10 -15.60 -4.03 57.00
N ILE A 11 -15.61 -5.15 56.26
CA ILE A 11 -14.73 -5.36 55.09
C ILE A 11 -15.37 -4.64 53.90
N LEU A 12 -14.74 -3.54 53.46
CA LEU A 12 -15.13 -2.80 52.27
C LEU A 12 -14.54 -3.54 51.04
N ALA A 13 -15.37 -4.29 50.31
CA ALA A 13 -14.98 -4.90 49.04
C ALA A 13 -14.95 -3.81 47.96
N ALA A 14 -13.78 -3.40 47.57
CA ALA A 14 -13.59 -2.53 46.40
C ALA A 14 -13.76 -3.33 45.11
N SER A 15 -14.90 -3.19 44.46
CA SER A 15 -15.15 -3.75 43.15
C SER A 15 -14.36 -2.96 42.10
N VAL A 16 -13.30 -3.53 41.57
CA VAL A 16 -12.57 -3.00 40.42
C VAL A 16 -13.42 -3.25 39.17
N PHE A 17 -14.12 -2.23 38.69
CA PHE A 17 -14.75 -2.25 37.37
C PHE A 17 -13.64 -2.16 36.30
N VAL A 18 -13.27 -3.28 35.70
CA VAL A 18 -12.52 -3.30 34.47
C VAL A 18 -13.46 -2.89 33.33
N ALA A 19 -13.40 -1.63 32.94
CA ALA A 19 -14.10 -1.16 31.76
C ALA A 19 -13.46 -1.81 30.51
N PHE A 20 -14.08 -2.87 29.99
CA PHE A 20 -13.80 -3.36 28.65
C PHE A 20 -14.21 -2.25 27.67
N SER A 21 -13.20 -1.61 27.07
CA SER A 21 -13.43 -0.74 25.92
C SER A 21 -13.93 -1.61 24.76
N VAL A 22 -15.24 -1.65 24.59
CA VAL A 22 -15.84 -2.24 23.37
C VAL A 22 -15.35 -1.41 22.20
N GLY A 23 -14.49 -1.97 21.39
CA GLY A 23 -14.02 -1.34 20.17
C GLY A 23 -15.24 -0.84 19.37
N LYS A 24 -15.25 0.46 19.05
CA LYS A 24 -16.33 1.07 18.28
C LYS A 24 -16.37 0.34 16.94
N ALA A 25 -17.47 -0.36 16.64
CA ALA A 25 -17.66 -0.99 15.34
C ALA A 25 -17.41 0.04 14.24
N ALA A 26 -16.74 -0.35 13.17
CA ALA A 26 -16.53 0.53 12.02
C ALA A 26 -17.89 1.07 11.54
N ALA A 27 -17.94 2.34 11.17
CA ALA A 27 -19.15 2.91 10.59
C ALA A 27 -19.56 2.10 9.34
N PRO A 28 -20.86 1.88 9.13
CA PRO A 28 -21.31 1.18 7.93
C PRO A 28 -20.85 1.93 6.67
N LEU A 29 -20.56 1.17 5.61
CA LEU A 29 -20.19 1.76 4.32
C LEU A 29 -21.33 2.64 3.79
N SER A 30 -20.97 3.77 3.19
CA SER A 30 -21.93 4.58 2.40
C SER A 30 -22.37 3.81 1.15
N PRO A 31 -23.48 4.17 0.51
CA PRO A 31 -23.96 3.45 -0.69
C PRO A 31 -22.91 3.33 -1.81
N ILE A 32 -22.10 4.36 -2.03
CA ILE A 32 -21.05 4.32 -3.05
C ILE A 32 -19.88 3.41 -2.64
N GLU A 33 -19.50 3.37 -1.36
CA GLU A 33 -18.48 2.46 -0.84
C GLU A 33 -18.96 1.00 -0.89
N GLU A 34 -20.24 0.75 -0.56
CA GLU A 34 -20.84 -0.57 -0.68
C GLU A 34 -20.88 -1.05 -2.14
N LEU A 35 -21.24 -0.17 -3.07
CA LEU A 35 -21.15 -0.43 -4.51
C LEU A 35 -19.71 -0.75 -4.93
N GLY A 36 -18.75 0.06 -4.51
CA GLY A 36 -17.35 -0.15 -4.80
C GLY A 36 -16.81 -1.48 -4.25
N LYS A 37 -17.25 -1.86 -3.04
CA LYS A 37 -16.94 -3.17 -2.46
C LYS A 37 -17.46 -4.32 -3.31
N LYS A 38 -18.72 -4.25 -3.77
CA LYS A 38 -19.28 -5.28 -4.65
C LYS A 38 -18.51 -5.41 -5.96
N LEU A 39 -18.13 -4.28 -6.56
CA LEU A 39 -17.30 -4.24 -7.77
C LEU A 39 -15.90 -4.82 -7.54
N PHE A 40 -15.27 -4.51 -6.41
CA PHE A 40 -13.92 -4.95 -6.05
C PHE A 40 -13.81 -6.48 -5.89
N PHE A 41 -14.90 -7.12 -5.45
CA PHE A 41 -14.99 -8.57 -5.24
C PHE A 41 -15.76 -9.31 -6.34
N ASP A 42 -16.11 -8.64 -7.47
CA ASP A 42 -16.89 -9.27 -8.52
C ASP A 42 -16.03 -10.03 -9.52
N LYS A 43 -16.13 -11.36 -9.46
CA LYS A 43 -15.46 -12.29 -10.38
C LYS A 43 -15.99 -12.27 -11.80
N ALA A 44 -17.17 -11.69 -12.04
CA ALA A 44 -17.72 -11.57 -13.38
C ALA A 44 -17.06 -10.45 -14.21
N LEU A 45 -16.24 -9.61 -13.58
CA LEU A 45 -15.52 -8.50 -14.23
C LEU A 45 -14.18 -8.91 -14.84
N SER A 46 -14.00 -10.18 -15.17
CA SER A 46 -12.84 -10.70 -15.90
C SER A 46 -13.28 -11.66 -17.03
N SER A 47 -12.39 -11.90 -18.00
CA SER A 47 -12.63 -12.79 -19.14
C SER A 47 -11.47 -13.79 -19.32
N PRO A 48 -11.65 -15.10 -19.02
CA PRO A 48 -12.87 -15.69 -18.46
C PRO A 48 -13.20 -15.16 -17.07
N ALA A 49 -14.48 -15.26 -16.67
CA ALA A 49 -14.92 -14.89 -15.34
C ALA A 49 -14.21 -15.76 -14.28
N GLY A 50 -13.83 -15.14 -13.15
CA GLY A 50 -13.15 -15.85 -12.06
C GLY A 50 -12.10 -15.02 -11.31
N GLN A 51 -11.70 -13.84 -11.83
CA GLN A 51 -10.74 -12.97 -11.21
C GLN A 51 -11.37 -11.63 -10.82
N GLU A 52 -11.30 -11.30 -9.55
CA GLU A 52 -11.66 -10.01 -8.96
C GLU A 52 -10.42 -9.21 -8.58
N CYS A 53 -10.58 -7.92 -8.21
CA CYS A 53 -9.48 -7.08 -7.72
C CYS A 53 -8.80 -7.70 -6.49
N ALA A 54 -9.58 -8.32 -5.59
CA ALA A 54 -9.08 -8.99 -4.39
C ALA A 54 -8.17 -10.19 -4.67
N ALA A 55 -8.19 -10.77 -5.89
CA ALA A 55 -7.26 -11.84 -6.26
C ALA A 55 -5.79 -11.37 -6.26
N CYS A 56 -5.56 -10.08 -6.52
CA CYS A 56 -4.25 -9.44 -6.48
C CYS A 56 -4.10 -8.47 -5.30
N HIS A 57 -5.20 -7.99 -4.71
CA HIS A 57 -5.25 -7.03 -3.61
C HIS A 57 -6.04 -7.60 -2.42
N GLY A 58 -5.49 -8.66 -1.79
CA GLY A 58 -6.20 -9.42 -0.72
C GLY A 58 -6.25 -8.68 0.61
N PRO A 59 -7.44 -8.60 1.26
CA PRO A 59 -7.59 -7.91 2.55
C PRO A 59 -6.69 -8.45 3.66
N SER A 60 -6.49 -9.77 3.72
CA SER A 60 -5.71 -10.44 4.79
C SER A 60 -4.20 -10.18 4.76
N VAL A 61 -3.72 -9.43 3.77
CA VAL A 61 -2.29 -9.10 3.59
C VAL A 61 -2.07 -7.60 3.33
N GLY A 62 -2.99 -6.75 3.80
CA GLY A 62 -2.91 -5.30 3.60
C GLY A 62 -3.27 -4.85 2.18
N PHE A 63 -4.22 -5.55 1.54
CA PHE A 63 -4.67 -5.27 0.18
C PHE A 63 -3.55 -5.28 -0.87
N THR A 64 -2.59 -6.17 -0.72
CA THR A 64 -1.57 -6.52 -1.71
C THR A 64 -1.68 -8.00 -2.07
N GLY A 65 -0.65 -8.60 -2.63
CA GLY A 65 -0.66 -9.98 -3.14
C GLY A 65 -0.94 -11.07 -2.10
N PRO A 66 -2.13 -11.74 -2.11
CA PRO A 66 -2.51 -12.70 -1.09
C PRO A 66 -2.05 -14.14 -1.36
N ALA A 67 -1.60 -14.45 -2.57
CA ALA A 67 -1.25 -15.82 -2.96
C ALA A 67 0.23 -16.11 -2.73
N GLU A 68 0.53 -16.82 -1.65
CA GLU A 68 1.91 -17.14 -1.24
C GLU A 68 2.72 -17.84 -2.33
N ARG A 69 2.09 -18.70 -3.15
CA ARG A 69 2.75 -19.38 -4.27
C ARG A 69 3.38 -18.41 -5.27
N PHE A 70 2.73 -17.25 -5.52
CA PHE A 70 3.28 -16.22 -6.40
C PHE A 70 4.32 -15.37 -5.68
N ASN A 71 4.08 -15.07 -4.39
CA ASN A 71 5.02 -14.30 -3.59
C ASN A 71 6.37 -15.00 -3.42
N LYS A 72 6.38 -16.35 -3.26
CA LYS A 72 7.61 -17.15 -3.12
C LYS A 72 8.48 -17.13 -4.37
N VAL A 73 7.87 -17.01 -5.55
CA VAL A 73 8.59 -17.02 -6.83
C VAL A 73 8.77 -15.59 -7.34
N GLY A 74 8.03 -15.19 -8.35
CA GLY A 74 8.21 -13.91 -9.04
C GLY A 74 7.65 -12.68 -8.31
N GLY A 75 6.74 -12.88 -7.35
CA GLY A 75 6.04 -11.78 -6.67
C GLY A 75 5.02 -11.04 -7.55
N VAL A 76 4.87 -11.44 -8.80
CA VAL A 76 3.85 -10.94 -9.75
C VAL A 76 2.73 -11.96 -9.90
N TYR A 77 1.56 -11.50 -10.35
CA TYR A 77 0.34 -12.28 -10.28
C TYR A 77 -0.15 -12.71 -11.66
N GLU A 78 -0.70 -13.93 -11.72
CA GLU A 78 -1.34 -14.48 -12.90
C GLU A 78 -2.69 -13.78 -13.10
N GLY A 79 -2.97 -13.39 -14.34
CA GLY A 79 -4.24 -12.80 -14.74
C GLY A 79 -5.36 -13.83 -14.92
N ALA A 80 -6.50 -13.39 -15.46
CA ALA A 80 -7.66 -14.24 -15.74
C ALA A 80 -7.34 -15.40 -16.70
N LEU A 81 -6.39 -15.22 -17.59
CA LEU A 81 -5.91 -16.27 -18.47
C LEU A 81 -4.62 -16.90 -17.93
N LYS A 82 -4.67 -18.22 -17.78
CA LYS A 82 -3.53 -19.02 -17.30
C LYS A 82 -2.27 -18.74 -18.11
N GLY A 83 -1.15 -18.57 -17.41
CA GLY A 83 0.16 -18.27 -18.02
C GLY A 83 0.37 -16.81 -18.39
N ARG A 84 -0.60 -15.92 -18.18
CA ARG A 84 -0.44 -14.48 -18.37
C ARG A 84 -0.17 -13.80 -17.04
N PHE A 85 0.94 -13.11 -16.94
CA PHE A 85 1.41 -12.47 -15.71
C PHE A 85 1.67 -10.99 -15.96
N GLY A 86 1.30 -10.14 -14.99
CA GLY A 86 1.73 -8.77 -14.95
C GLY A 86 3.26 -8.65 -14.80
N ASN A 87 3.80 -7.46 -14.99
CA ASN A 87 5.24 -7.21 -14.91
C ASN A 87 5.72 -6.79 -13.52
N ARG A 88 4.81 -6.35 -12.64
CA ARG A 88 5.12 -5.83 -11.31
C ARG A 88 4.25 -6.46 -10.24
N LYS A 89 4.77 -6.44 -9.02
CA LYS A 89 4.03 -6.84 -7.83
C LYS A 89 2.83 -5.91 -7.62
N PRO A 90 1.63 -6.43 -7.22
CA PRO A 90 0.50 -5.60 -6.84
C PRO A 90 0.88 -4.68 -5.65
N PRO A 91 0.81 -3.34 -5.80
CA PRO A 91 0.98 -2.42 -4.67
C PRO A 91 -0.18 -2.58 -3.68
N ALA A 92 -0.06 -2.01 -2.48
CA ALA A 92 -1.17 -1.97 -1.55
C ALA A 92 -2.28 -1.05 -2.10
N ALA A 93 -3.53 -1.54 -2.15
CA ALA A 93 -4.70 -0.70 -2.43
C ALA A 93 -5.18 0.04 -1.16
N SER A 94 -4.87 -0.49 0.05
CA SER A 94 -5.10 0.25 1.29
C SER A 94 -4.17 1.45 1.42
N TYR A 95 -4.69 2.54 2.01
CA TYR A 95 -3.97 3.79 2.25
C TYR A 95 -3.39 4.47 0.99
N ALA A 96 -3.91 4.11 -0.19
CA ALA A 96 -3.49 4.68 -1.47
C ALA A 96 -4.29 5.94 -1.85
N GLY A 97 -5.43 6.18 -1.20
CA GLY A 97 -6.42 7.17 -1.61
C GLY A 97 -6.04 8.63 -1.46
N GLU A 98 -4.99 8.94 -0.72
CA GLU A 98 -4.51 10.31 -0.50
C GLU A 98 -3.43 10.74 -1.52
N SER A 99 -3.07 9.87 -2.48
CA SER A 99 -2.10 10.22 -3.53
C SER A 99 -2.64 11.38 -4.38
N PRO A 100 -1.92 12.51 -4.49
CA PRO A 100 -2.35 13.63 -5.32
C PRO A 100 -2.25 13.31 -6.81
N LYS A 101 -2.78 14.16 -7.68
CA LYS A 101 -2.48 14.11 -9.11
C LYS A 101 -0.98 14.19 -9.35
N LEU A 102 -0.50 13.50 -10.38
CA LEU A 102 0.91 13.56 -10.76
C LEU A 102 1.29 14.99 -11.16
N HIS A 103 2.25 15.55 -10.45
CA HIS A 103 2.77 16.90 -10.71
C HIS A 103 4.25 17.00 -10.33
N LEU A 104 4.90 18.06 -10.75
CA LEU A 104 6.22 18.44 -10.25
C LEU A 104 6.04 19.31 -9.00
N ASP A 105 6.78 19.00 -7.95
CA ASP A 105 6.91 19.87 -6.79
C ASP A 105 7.85 21.07 -7.08
N LYS A 106 8.13 21.88 -6.07
CA LYS A 106 8.98 23.07 -6.20
C LYS A 106 10.46 22.70 -6.44
N GLU A 107 10.86 21.56 -6.00
CA GLU A 107 12.20 20.99 -6.13
C GLU A 107 12.39 20.26 -7.48
N GLY A 108 11.33 20.11 -8.27
CA GLY A 108 11.35 19.43 -9.57
C GLY A 108 11.19 17.91 -9.50
N ASN A 109 10.76 17.39 -8.35
CA ASN A 109 10.45 15.99 -8.19
C ASN A 109 9.01 15.69 -8.63
N PHE A 110 8.79 14.52 -9.22
CA PHE A 110 7.43 14.04 -9.46
C PHE A 110 6.81 13.53 -8.16
N VAL A 111 5.57 13.96 -7.90
CA VAL A 111 4.76 13.59 -6.72
C VAL A 111 3.37 13.18 -7.19
N GLY A 112 2.81 12.14 -6.58
CA GLY A 112 1.42 11.72 -6.84
C GLY A 112 1.29 10.69 -7.94
N GLY A 113 0.10 10.61 -8.57
CA GLY A 113 -0.22 9.54 -9.50
C GLY A 113 -0.37 8.17 -8.83
N MET A 114 -0.78 7.17 -9.59
CA MET A 114 -0.92 5.77 -9.14
C MET A 114 -0.19 4.82 -10.07
N PHE A 115 -0.12 3.53 -9.69
CA PHE A 115 0.85 2.52 -10.13
C PHE A 115 2.30 2.84 -9.70
N TRP A 116 3.19 1.87 -9.85
CA TRP A 116 4.61 2.04 -9.51
C TRP A 116 5.35 3.08 -10.37
N ASP A 117 4.79 3.39 -11.54
CA ASP A 117 5.37 4.32 -12.53
C ASP A 117 4.58 5.63 -12.70
N GLY A 118 3.52 5.84 -11.94
CA GLY A 118 2.75 7.09 -11.97
C GLY A 118 1.80 7.26 -13.16
N ARG A 119 1.65 6.26 -14.04
CA ARG A 119 0.89 6.40 -15.30
C ARG A 119 -0.60 6.71 -15.13
N ALA A 120 -1.23 6.38 -14.01
CA ALA A 120 -2.54 6.91 -13.65
C ALA A 120 -2.35 8.28 -12.98
N THR A 121 -2.31 9.30 -13.81
CA THR A 121 -1.87 10.65 -13.40
C THR A 121 -2.93 11.42 -12.61
N GLY A 122 -4.19 11.08 -12.79
CA GLY A 122 -5.33 11.86 -12.28
C GLY A 122 -5.78 12.97 -13.23
N ASP A 123 -5.17 13.11 -14.40
CA ASP A 123 -5.51 14.19 -15.35
C ASP A 123 -6.90 13.98 -15.98
N ALA A 124 -7.27 12.74 -16.30
CA ALA A 124 -8.52 12.43 -16.99
C ALA A 124 -9.76 12.51 -16.07
N LEU A 125 -9.67 11.96 -14.85
CA LEU A 125 -10.81 11.88 -13.93
C LEU A 125 -10.73 12.86 -12.76
N GLY A 126 -9.64 13.57 -12.61
CA GLY A 126 -9.37 14.40 -11.44
C GLY A 126 -8.95 13.59 -10.20
N ASP A 127 -8.83 12.27 -10.33
CA ASP A 127 -8.57 11.29 -9.26
C ASP A 127 -7.68 10.16 -9.76
N PRO A 128 -6.41 10.10 -9.37
CA PRO A 128 -5.49 9.05 -9.83
C PRO A 128 -5.88 7.65 -9.35
N LEU A 129 -6.57 7.51 -8.20
CA LEU A 129 -7.03 6.21 -7.72
C LEU A 129 -8.15 5.66 -8.62
N ALA A 130 -9.11 6.50 -9.00
CA ALA A 130 -10.17 6.12 -9.94
C ALA A 130 -9.59 5.79 -11.32
N GLU A 131 -8.60 6.56 -11.82
CA GLU A 131 -7.91 6.25 -13.08
C GLU A 131 -7.18 4.91 -13.01
N GLN A 132 -6.54 4.61 -11.88
CA GLN A 132 -5.88 3.32 -11.67
C GLN A 132 -6.89 2.16 -11.78
N ALA A 133 -8.07 2.30 -11.15
CA ALA A 133 -9.10 1.27 -11.15
C ALA A 133 -9.65 0.91 -12.55
N MET A 134 -9.49 1.79 -13.53
CA MET A 134 -9.85 1.49 -14.93
C MET A 134 -8.86 0.53 -15.61
N GLY A 135 -7.59 0.54 -15.23
CA GLY A 135 -6.54 -0.17 -15.95
C GLY A 135 -6.69 -1.70 -16.01
N PRO A 136 -6.85 -2.38 -14.87
CA PRO A 136 -6.83 -3.84 -14.78
C PRO A 136 -7.90 -4.56 -15.61
N PHE A 137 -9.08 -3.99 -15.74
CA PHE A 137 -10.19 -4.61 -16.48
C PHE A 137 -9.81 -4.95 -17.93
N LEU A 138 -9.19 -3.99 -18.62
CA LEU A 138 -8.86 -4.12 -20.05
C LEU A 138 -7.45 -4.68 -20.27
N ASN A 139 -6.66 -4.83 -19.21
CA ASN A 139 -5.30 -5.36 -19.33
C ASN A 139 -5.35 -6.86 -19.66
N PRO A 140 -4.80 -7.30 -20.81
CA PRO A 140 -4.81 -8.71 -21.20
C PRO A 140 -3.97 -9.62 -20.31
N LEU A 141 -3.09 -9.06 -19.47
CA LEU A 141 -2.30 -9.77 -18.46
C LEU A 141 -2.95 -9.80 -17.08
N GLU A 142 -4.11 -9.13 -16.94
CA GLU A 142 -4.85 -9.04 -15.68
C GLU A 142 -6.28 -9.57 -15.88
N GLN A 143 -7.33 -8.73 -15.86
CA GLN A 143 -8.72 -9.18 -15.97
C GLN A 143 -9.17 -9.50 -17.41
N ASN A 144 -8.44 -9.02 -18.44
CA ASN A 144 -8.61 -9.40 -19.85
C ASN A 144 -10.03 -9.21 -20.42
N MET A 145 -10.79 -8.23 -19.93
CA MET A 145 -12.11 -7.90 -20.52
C MET A 145 -11.90 -7.35 -21.95
N PRO A 146 -12.76 -7.73 -22.90
CA PRO A 146 -12.54 -7.37 -24.30
C PRO A 146 -12.69 -5.87 -24.57
N ASP A 147 -13.63 -5.22 -23.87
CA ASP A 147 -13.91 -3.80 -24.00
C ASP A 147 -14.72 -3.25 -22.81
N LYS A 148 -14.86 -1.93 -22.73
CA LYS A 148 -15.62 -1.23 -21.68
C LYS A 148 -17.11 -1.61 -21.70
N LYS A 149 -17.69 -1.84 -22.89
CA LYS A 149 -19.10 -2.21 -23.04
C LYS A 149 -19.39 -3.55 -22.37
N SER A 150 -18.50 -4.51 -22.50
CA SER A 150 -18.61 -5.83 -21.86
C SER A 150 -18.59 -5.71 -20.34
N ILE A 151 -17.80 -4.79 -19.77
CA ILE A 151 -17.76 -4.50 -18.34
C ILE A 151 -19.10 -3.91 -17.90
N VAL A 152 -19.61 -2.89 -18.60
CA VAL A 152 -20.90 -2.26 -18.30
C VAL A 152 -22.03 -3.28 -18.38
N LEU A 153 -22.03 -4.17 -19.38
CA LEU A 153 -23.01 -5.25 -19.52
C LEU A 153 -22.94 -6.26 -18.36
N ALA A 154 -21.73 -6.57 -17.86
CA ALA A 154 -21.57 -7.44 -16.69
C ALA A 154 -22.17 -6.79 -15.44
N VAL A 155 -21.92 -5.50 -15.22
CA VAL A 155 -22.50 -4.76 -14.09
C VAL A 155 -24.03 -4.65 -14.22
N GLN A 156 -24.58 -4.44 -15.43
CA GLN A 156 -26.03 -4.44 -15.67
C GLN A 156 -26.71 -5.76 -15.28
N LYS A 157 -26.01 -6.89 -15.44
CA LYS A 157 -26.52 -8.22 -15.11
C LYS A 157 -26.26 -8.62 -13.65
N SER A 158 -25.54 -7.82 -12.90
CA SER A 158 -25.16 -8.11 -11.51
C SER A 158 -26.35 -7.95 -10.55
N SER A 159 -26.25 -8.56 -9.38
CA SER A 159 -27.21 -8.39 -8.29
C SER A 159 -27.22 -6.97 -7.69
N TYR A 160 -26.22 -6.16 -7.99
CA TYR A 160 -26.06 -4.79 -7.49
C TYR A 160 -26.32 -3.71 -8.56
N ALA A 161 -26.84 -4.07 -9.72
CA ALA A 161 -27.19 -3.11 -10.77
C ALA A 161 -28.15 -2.01 -10.27
N ARG A 162 -29.13 -2.38 -9.43
CA ARG A 162 -30.02 -1.42 -8.80
C ARG A 162 -29.30 -0.45 -7.88
N LEU A 163 -28.36 -0.93 -7.05
CA LEU A 163 -27.53 -0.07 -6.19
C LEU A 163 -26.71 0.92 -7.03
N PHE A 164 -26.19 0.48 -8.19
CA PHE A 164 -25.47 1.37 -9.10
C PHE A 164 -26.35 2.56 -9.54
N GLU A 165 -27.59 2.31 -9.95
CA GLU A 165 -28.53 3.37 -10.33
C GLU A 165 -29.02 4.21 -9.14
N GLU A 166 -29.09 3.65 -7.95
CA GLU A 166 -29.39 4.40 -6.71
C GLU A 166 -28.26 5.41 -6.38
N VAL A 167 -27.00 5.01 -6.59
CA VAL A 167 -25.83 5.85 -6.35
C VAL A 167 -25.64 6.92 -7.42
N TRP A 168 -25.77 6.54 -8.70
CA TRP A 168 -25.35 7.38 -9.82
C TRP A 168 -26.53 7.97 -10.63
N GLY A 169 -27.73 7.64 -10.26
CA GLY A 169 -28.97 8.07 -10.91
C GLY A 169 -29.51 7.04 -11.91
N LYS A 170 -30.82 7.11 -12.17
CA LYS A 170 -31.48 6.26 -13.15
C LYS A 170 -30.83 6.39 -14.52
N SER A 171 -30.72 5.27 -15.25
CA SER A 171 -30.08 5.19 -16.57
C SER A 171 -28.57 5.50 -16.60
N SER A 172 -27.90 5.61 -15.45
CA SER A 172 -26.43 5.71 -15.41
C SER A 172 -25.76 4.40 -15.85
N LEU A 173 -26.48 3.28 -15.81
CA LEU A 173 -26.03 1.95 -16.22
C LEU A 173 -26.64 1.56 -17.57
N ASP A 174 -26.27 2.29 -18.65
CA ASP A 174 -26.78 2.06 -20.01
C ASP A 174 -25.63 1.77 -20.98
N ALA A 175 -25.42 0.48 -21.30
CA ALA A 175 -24.41 0.02 -22.25
C ALA A 175 -24.68 0.43 -23.71
N GLY A 176 -25.84 1.01 -23.99
CA GLY A 176 -26.22 1.50 -25.31
C GLY A 176 -25.91 2.98 -25.56
N LYS A 177 -25.71 3.78 -24.51
CA LYS A 177 -25.63 5.24 -24.66
C LYS A 177 -24.35 5.87 -24.12
N ASN A 178 -23.89 5.50 -22.93
CA ASN A 178 -22.83 6.24 -22.24
C ASN A 178 -21.76 5.30 -21.63
N VAL A 179 -21.25 4.37 -22.45
CA VAL A 179 -20.31 3.34 -22.00
C VAL A 179 -19.09 3.94 -21.28
N ASP A 180 -18.44 4.96 -21.86
CA ASP A 180 -17.28 5.58 -21.27
C ASP A 180 -17.61 6.22 -19.91
N LYS A 181 -18.72 6.95 -19.84
CA LYS A 181 -19.16 7.57 -18.58
C LYS A 181 -19.49 6.53 -17.51
N THR A 182 -20.21 5.47 -17.87
CA THR A 182 -20.54 4.39 -16.93
C THR A 182 -19.26 3.71 -16.43
N TYR A 183 -18.28 3.49 -17.30
CA TYR A 183 -17.00 2.91 -16.94
C TYR A 183 -16.22 3.78 -15.94
N GLU A 184 -16.24 5.11 -16.12
CA GLU A 184 -15.67 6.05 -15.13
C GLU A 184 -16.39 5.96 -13.77
N LEU A 185 -17.75 5.81 -13.76
CA LEU A 185 -18.52 5.68 -12.53
C LEU A 185 -18.22 4.37 -11.80
N ILE A 186 -17.98 3.27 -12.53
CA ILE A 186 -17.49 2.00 -11.97
C ILE A 186 -16.17 2.23 -11.25
N ALA A 187 -15.20 2.87 -11.91
CA ALA A 187 -13.89 3.14 -11.34
C ALA A 187 -13.96 4.07 -10.10
N LYS A 188 -14.79 5.10 -10.14
CA LYS A 188 -15.03 6.01 -9.00
C LYS A 188 -15.65 5.30 -7.81
N SER A 189 -16.53 4.31 -8.05
CA SER A 189 -17.10 3.50 -6.97
C SER A 189 -16.03 2.62 -6.31
N ILE A 190 -15.17 1.98 -7.10
CA ILE A 190 -14.03 1.19 -6.56
C ILE A 190 -13.12 2.08 -5.73
N ALA A 191 -12.73 3.25 -6.25
CA ALA A 191 -11.91 4.21 -5.53
C ALA A 191 -12.55 4.69 -4.21
N ALA A 192 -13.90 4.81 -4.16
CA ALA A 192 -14.61 5.12 -2.92
C ALA A 192 -14.46 4.01 -1.88
N TYR A 193 -14.61 2.73 -2.28
CA TYR A 193 -14.36 1.60 -1.38
C TYR A 193 -12.91 1.56 -0.89
N GLU A 194 -11.94 1.74 -1.79
CA GLU A 194 -10.52 1.75 -1.42
C GLU A 194 -10.16 2.89 -0.44
N ARG A 195 -10.98 3.95 -0.36
CA ARG A 195 -10.85 5.04 0.63
C ARG A 195 -11.66 4.82 1.90
N SER A 196 -12.52 3.82 1.96
CA SER A 196 -13.42 3.57 3.09
C SER A 196 -12.67 3.29 4.39
N ALA A 197 -13.37 3.45 5.51
CA ALA A 197 -12.85 3.09 6.82
C ALA A 197 -12.66 1.57 6.99
N GLU A 198 -13.32 0.74 6.17
CA GLU A 198 -13.10 -0.71 6.14
C GLU A 198 -11.71 -1.04 5.60
N VAL A 199 -11.28 -0.34 4.55
CA VAL A 199 -9.97 -0.53 3.92
C VAL A 199 -8.86 0.19 4.70
N ASN A 200 -9.16 1.36 5.27
CA ASN A 200 -8.21 2.25 5.97
C ASN A 200 -8.68 2.58 7.39
N PRO A 201 -8.71 1.62 8.33
CA PRO A 201 -9.32 1.82 9.64
C PRO A 201 -8.47 2.69 10.59
N PHE A 202 -7.19 2.89 10.33
CA PHE A 202 -6.25 3.57 11.23
C PHE A 202 -6.34 3.02 12.67
N SER A 203 -6.29 1.69 12.80
CA SER A 203 -6.51 0.94 14.03
C SER A 203 -5.25 0.26 14.58
N SER A 204 -4.09 0.52 13.97
CA SER A 204 -2.83 -0.10 14.34
C SER A 204 -2.36 0.30 15.75
N LYS A 205 -1.39 -0.44 16.28
CA LYS A 205 -0.70 -0.09 17.53
C LYS A 205 -0.05 1.30 17.44
N PHE A 206 0.57 1.60 16.29
CA PHE A 206 1.13 2.92 16.03
C PHE A 206 0.07 4.02 16.05
N ASP A 207 -1.13 3.79 15.53
CA ASP A 207 -2.19 4.81 15.53
C ASP A 207 -2.63 5.20 16.95
N ALA A 208 -2.73 4.22 17.85
CA ALA A 208 -3.02 4.49 19.25
C ALA A 208 -1.91 5.32 19.89
N PHE A 209 -0.65 4.95 19.67
CA PHE A 209 0.53 5.68 20.11
C PHE A 209 0.56 7.11 19.55
N TRP A 210 0.35 7.29 18.25
CA TRP A 210 0.34 8.60 17.60
C TRP A 210 -0.72 9.53 18.18
N ARG A 211 -1.94 9.02 18.43
CA ARG A 211 -3.01 9.80 19.08
C ARG A 211 -2.64 10.21 20.51
N ALA A 212 -2.03 9.29 21.27
CA ALA A 212 -1.57 9.57 22.63
C ALA A 212 -0.44 10.62 22.65
N ALA A 213 0.51 10.54 21.73
CA ALA A 213 1.57 11.52 21.56
C ALA A 213 1.00 12.90 21.21
N LYS A 214 0.11 12.96 20.20
CA LYS A 214 -0.57 14.19 19.78
C LYS A 214 -1.35 14.85 20.92
N ALA A 215 -2.05 14.06 21.73
CA ALA A 215 -2.80 14.57 22.89
C ALA A 215 -1.88 15.23 23.95
N LYS A 216 -0.59 14.86 23.98
CA LYS A 216 0.44 15.48 24.83
C LYS A 216 1.22 16.60 24.12
N GLY A 217 0.84 16.98 22.91
CA GLY A 217 1.57 17.99 22.11
C GLY A 217 2.92 17.50 21.57
N LEU A 218 3.17 16.19 21.58
CA LEU A 218 4.40 15.61 21.07
C LEU A 218 4.31 15.37 19.55
N LYS A 219 5.37 15.67 18.83
CA LYS A 219 5.47 15.49 17.38
C LYS A 219 6.26 14.23 17.08
N VAL A 220 5.61 13.20 16.55
CA VAL A 220 6.23 11.91 16.26
C VAL A 220 7.27 12.01 15.15
N GLU A 221 7.07 12.93 14.21
CA GLU A 221 7.99 13.23 13.10
C GLU A 221 9.35 13.81 13.55
N THR A 222 9.46 14.29 14.78
CA THR A 222 10.70 14.87 15.32
C THR A 222 11.36 14.00 16.40
N ILE A 223 10.90 12.74 16.57
CA ILE A 223 11.48 11.86 17.58
C ILE A 223 12.92 11.48 17.21
N ASP A 224 13.79 11.59 18.20
CA ASP A 224 15.20 11.21 18.16
C ASP A 224 15.64 10.55 19.49
N ALA A 225 16.90 10.18 19.61
CA ALA A 225 17.42 9.53 20.81
C ALA A 225 17.28 10.42 22.07
N ALA A 226 17.40 11.74 21.97
CA ALA A 226 17.31 12.67 23.10
C ALA A 226 15.86 12.83 23.59
N THR A 227 14.89 12.82 22.66
CA THR A 227 13.46 13.05 22.92
C THR A 227 12.67 11.78 23.16
N ALA A 228 13.18 10.58 22.80
CA ALA A 228 12.51 9.29 22.91
C ALA A 228 11.89 9.02 24.28
N LYS A 229 12.55 9.45 25.37
CA LYS A 229 12.04 9.30 26.74
C LYS A 229 10.65 9.95 26.96
N ASN A 230 10.30 11.00 26.21
CA ASN A 230 9.02 11.70 26.31
C ASN A 230 7.86 10.88 25.72
N PHE A 231 8.17 9.88 24.90
CA PHE A 231 7.19 9.01 24.23
C PHE A 231 6.95 7.69 24.94
N ARG A 232 7.65 7.43 26.07
CA ARG A 232 7.43 6.23 26.89
C ARG A 232 6.02 6.19 27.45
N ASN A 233 5.49 4.98 27.59
CA ASN A 233 4.14 4.71 28.14
C ASN A 233 2.98 5.29 27.28
N LEU A 234 3.21 5.53 25.99
CA LEU A 234 2.17 5.97 25.05
C LEU A 234 1.62 4.83 24.17
N GLY A 235 2.01 3.58 24.42
CA GLY A 235 1.46 2.40 23.74
C GLY A 235 2.46 1.59 22.92
N LEU A 236 3.64 2.13 22.58
CA LEU A 236 4.76 1.36 22.02
C LEU A 236 5.66 0.84 23.15
N ALA A 237 6.24 -0.35 22.93
CA ALA A 237 7.32 -0.88 23.75
C ALA A 237 8.63 -0.11 23.52
N GLU A 238 9.59 -0.21 24.45
CA GLU A 238 10.85 0.53 24.34
C GLU A 238 11.66 0.16 23.07
N GLY A 239 11.69 -1.12 22.69
CA GLY A 239 12.31 -1.58 21.43
C GLY A 239 11.63 -1.00 20.18
N GLU A 240 10.28 -0.90 20.18
CA GLU A 240 9.53 -0.30 19.08
C GLU A 240 9.75 1.22 18.99
N ILE A 241 9.90 1.91 20.16
CA ILE A 241 10.28 3.33 20.18
C ILE A 241 11.69 3.51 19.62
N ASN A 242 12.63 2.65 20.01
CA ASN A 242 14.00 2.67 19.45
C ASN A 242 13.97 2.45 17.94
N GLY A 243 13.18 1.49 17.46
CA GLY A 243 12.96 1.27 16.03
C GLY A 243 12.41 2.51 15.31
N LEU A 244 11.44 3.23 15.91
CA LEU A 244 10.92 4.48 15.36
C LEU A 244 11.99 5.59 15.33
N VAL A 245 12.81 5.71 16.37
CA VAL A 245 13.95 6.64 16.40
C VAL A 245 14.93 6.33 15.27
N LEU A 246 15.31 5.06 15.11
CA LEU A 246 16.21 4.62 14.04
C LEU A 246 15.61 4.86 12.66
N PHE A 247 14.32 4.56 12.48
CA PHE A 247 13.56 4.83 11.25
C PHE A 247 13.63 6.30 10.86
N ASN A 248 13.51 7.19 11.86
CA ASN A 248 13.49 8.64 11.66
C ASN A 248 14.89 9.28 11.54
N THR A 249 15.93 8.58 11.97
CA THR A 249 17.30 9.13 12.05
C THR A 249 18.29 8.29 11.23
N LYS A 250 19.08 7.43 11.85
CA LYS A 250 20.17 6.64 11.24
C LYS A 250 19.69 5.75 10.07
N GLY A 251 18.45 5.23 10.13
CA GLY A 251 17.87 4.39 9.09
C GLY A 251 17.41 5.15 7.86
N MET A 252 17.32 6.49 7.90
CA MET A 252 16.93 7.40 6.81
C MET A 252 15.55 7.09 6.19
N CYS A 253 14.76 6.18 6.79
CA CYS A 253 13.49 5.73 6.20
C CYS A 253 12.45 6.86 6.10
N ALA A 254 12.43 7.76 7.10
CA ALA A 254 11.47 8.86 7.17
C ALA A 254 11.70 9.97 6.14
N VAL A 255 12.79 9.94 5.38
CA VAL A 255 13.05 10.88 4.28
C VAL A 255 11.98 10.72 3.19
N CYS A 256 11.67 9.47 2.80
CA CYS A 256 10.63 9.16 1.82
C CYS A 256 9.34 8.66 2.48
N HIS A 257 9.45 7.88 3.57
CA HIS A 257 8.32 7.34 4.32
C HIS A 257 7.93 8.27 5.48
N VAL A 258 7.50 9.47 5.13
CA VAL A 258 7.26 10.59 6.06
C VAL A 258 6.23 10.28 7.14
N LEU A 259 6.47 10.82 8.34
CA LEU A 259 5.58 10.71 9.49
C LEU A 259 4.58 11.88 9.60
N SER A 260 4.45 12.67 8.57
CA SER A 260 3.54 13.81 8.53
C SER A 260 2.08 13.36 8.53
N SER A 261 1.26 14.03 9.33
CA SER A 261 -0.19 13.83 9.36
C SER A 261 -0.83 14.41 8.09
N VAL A 262 -1.74 13.65 7.47
CA VAL A 262 -2.54 14.12 6.35
C VAL A 262 -3.99 14.29 6.82
N ASN A 263 -4.55 15.48 6.64
CA ASN A 263 -5.93 15.81 7.02
C ASN A 263 -6.29 15.45 8.49
N GLY A 264 -5.31 15.59 9.40
CA GLY A 264 -5.48 15.27 10.82
C GLY A 264 -5.51 13.79 11.17
N LYS A 265 -5.38 12.90 10.18
CA LYS A 265 -5.23 11.45 10.35
C LYS A 265 -3.77 11.06 10.64
N PRO A 266 -3.52 9.90 11.24
CA PRO A 266 -2.15 9.40 11.39
C PRO A 266 -1.41 9.27 10.05
N PRO A 267 -0.08 9.32 10.03
CA PRO A 267 0.72 9.26 8.79
C PRO A 267 0.47 7.97 8.01
N VAL A 268 0.57 8.06 6.69
CA VAL A 268 0.49 6.92 5.77
C VAL A 268 1.86 6.40 5.30
N PHE A 269 2.94 7.01 5.81
CA PHE A 269 4.33 6.61 5.55
C PHE A 269 4.68 6.57 4.06
N THR A 270 4.38 7.63 3.35
CA THR A 270 4.81 7.93 1.98
C THR A 270 4.70 9.42 1.73
N ASP A 271 5.62 9.97 0.97
CA ASP A 271 5.61 11.32 0.43
C ASP A 271 5.04 11.37 -0.99
N TYR A 272 4.69 10.19 -1.55
CA TYR A 272 4.20 9.99 -2.92
C TYR A 272 5.20 10.33 -4.02
N THR A 273 6.48 10.51 -3.69
CA THR A 273 7.56 10.73 -4.66
C THR A 273 8.00 9.42 -5.34
N TYR A 274 9.05 9.50 -6.14
CA TYR A 274 9.61 8.37 -6.88
C TYR A 274 11.12 8.32 -6.67
N ASP A 275 11.64 7.12 -6.40
CA ASP A 275 13.06 6.94 -6.21
C ASP A 275 13.59 5.65 -6.83
N ASN A 276 14.85 5.67 -7.24
CA ASN A 276 15.59 4.49 -7.67
C ASN A 276 16.51 4.03 -6.53
N ILE A 277 16.01 3.17 -5.69
CA ILE A 277 16.77 2.58 -4.58
C ILE A 277 17.62 1.38 -5.01
N GLY A 278 17.85 1.18 -6.31
CA GLY A 278 18.74 0.15 -6.83
C GLY A 278 18.24 -1.28 -6.68
N VAL A 279 16.93 -1.52 -6.68
CA VAL A 279 16.40 -2.88 -6.62
C VAL A 279 16.94 -3.73 -7.78
N PRO A 280 17.52 -4.91 -7.50
CA PRO A 280 18.01 -5.79 -8.55
C PRO A 280 16.86 -6.40 -9.33
N LYS A 281 17.15 -6.80 -10.58
CA LYS A 281 16.23 -7.57 -11.41
C LYS A 281 15.81 -8.85 -10.67
N ASN A 282 14.51 -9.15 -10.65
CA ASN A 282 14.02 -10.40 -10.10
C ASN A 282 14.02 -11.49 -11.19
N PRO A 283 14.99 -12.44 -11.19
CA PRO A 283 15.11 -13.43 -12.27
C PRO A 283 13.91 -14.38 -12.36
N ASP A 284 13.16 -14.52 -11.28
CA ASP A 284 12.00 -15.41 -11.19
C ASP A 284 10.70 -14.76 -11.67
N ASN A 285 10.75 -13.50 -12.18
CA ASN A 285 9.57 -12.82 -12.68
C ASN A 285 9.08 -13.49 -13.99
N PRO A 286 7.90 -14.16 -14.00
CA PRO A 286 7.39 -14.86 -15.17
C PRO A 286 7.06 -13.93 -16.35
N PHE A 287 7.01 -12.62 -16.15
CA PHE A 287 6.82 -11.66 -17.24
C PHE A 287 7.90 -11.77 -18.32
N TYR A 288 9.13 -12.16 -17.98
CA TYR A 288 10.20 -12.37 -18.96
C TYR A 288 9.92 -13.49 -19.97
N GLY A 289 9.04 -14.43 -19.61
CA GLY A 289 8.59 -15.52 -20.46
C GLY A 289 7.30 -15.25 -21.23
N GLN A 290 6.72 -14.05 -21.10
CA GLN A 290 5.49 -13.70 -21.82
C GLN A 290 5.70 -13.69 -23.35
N ALA A 291 4.62 -13.96 -24.08
CA ALA A 291 4.63 -13.89 -25.54
C ALA A 291 5.06 -12.50 -26.02
N LYS A 292 5.71 -12.43 -27.18
CA LYS A 292 6.31 -11.19 -27.74
C LYS A 292 5.31 -10.03 -27.93
N ASN A 293 4.03 -10.32 -28.09
CA ASN A 293 3.00 -9.29 -28.17
C ASN A 293 2.72 -8.61 -26.81
N PHE A 294 3.11 -9.22 -25.67
CA PHE A 294 3.00 -8.65 -24.33
C PHE A 294 4.34 -8.16 -23.79
N ASN A 295 5.41 -8.89 -24.10
CA ASN A 295 6.78 -8.54 -23.76
C ASN A 295 7.71 -8.73 -24.96
N PRO A 296 7.82 -7.73 -25.86
CA PRO A 296 8.66 -7.83 -27.04
C PRO A 296 10.15 -8.00 -26.73
N GLU A 297 10.62 -7.49 -25.59
CA GLU A 297 12.01 -7.57 -25.14
C GLU A 297 12.34 -8.90 -24.44
N GLY A 298 11.33 -9.67 -24.03
CA GLY A 298 11.50 -10.94 -23.33
C GLY A 298 12.40 -10.82 -22.10
N LYS A 299 13.46 -11.64 -22.04
CA LYS A 299 14.43 -11.61 -20.93
C LYS A 299 15.28 -10.34 -20.85
N ALA A 300 15.33 -9.55 -21.92
CA ALA A 300 16.06 -8.28 -21.96
C ALA A 300 15.25 -7.12 -21.36
N TRP A 301 13.94 -7.32 -21.15
CA TRP A 301 13.09 -6.28 -20.57
C TRP A 301 13.66 -5.77 -19.23
N VAL A 302 13.64 -4.44 -19.09
CA VAL A 302 14.09 -3.70 -17.89
C VAL A 302 12.96 -2.80 -17.43
N ASP A 303 12.68 -2.82 -16.13
CA ASP A 303 11.69 -1.92 -15.54
C ASP A 303 12.25 -0.50 -15.39
N LYS A 304 11.89 0.37 -16.33
CA LYS A 304 12.32 1.76 -16.35
C LYS A 304 11.57 2.66 -15.35
N GLY A 305 10.58 2.13 -14.64
CA GLY A 305 9.79 2.88 -13.66
C GLY A 305 9.12 4.13 -14.24
N LEU A 306 9.13 5.22 -13.47
CA LEU A 306 8.59 6.52 -13.87
C LEU A 306 9.19 7.02 -15.20
N GLY A 307 10.50 6.91 -15.38
CA GLY A 307 11.16 7.32 -16.61
C GLY A 307 10.56 6.66 -17.85
N GLY A 308 10.24 5.35 -17.77
CA GLY A 308 9.59 4.63 -18.85
C GLY A 308 8.19 5.17 -19.20
N PHE A 309 7.42 5.57 -18.22
CA PHE A 309 6.14 6.26 -18.45
C PHE A 309 6.35 7.65 -19.08
N LEU A 310 7.26 8.44 -18.53
CA LEU A 310 7.51 9.80 -19.01
C LEU A 310 7.99 9.85 -20.46
N GLU A 311 8.70 8.82 -20.95
CA GLU A 311 9.08 8.66 -22.38
C GLU A 311 7.86 8.67 -23.31
N THR A 312 6.70 8.21 -22.82
CA THR A 312 5.46 8.09 -23.61
C THR A 312 4.58 9.34 -23.59
N VAL A 313 4.94 10.36 -22.78
CA VAL A 313 4.13 11.57 -22.57
C VAL A 313 4.90 12.80 -23.04
N ASP A 314 4.46 13.42 -24.14
CA ASP A 314 5.19 14.54 -24.79
C ASP A 314 5.58 15.65 -23.81
N LYS A 315 4.67 16.09 -22.95
CA LYS A 315 4.93 17.16 -21.95
C LYS A 315 6.02 16.82 -20.94
N TYR A 316 6.35 15.54 -20.75
CA TYR A 316 7.31 15.06 -19.76
C TYR A 316 8.53 14.35 -20.34
N LYS A 317 8.56 14.14 -21.66
CA LYS A 317 9.56 13.34 -22.34
C LYS A 317 10.99 13.79 -22.07
N SER A 318 11.23 15.12 -21.98
CA SER A 318 12.54 15.69 -21.66
C SER A 318 13.02 15.34 -20.24
N LEU A 319 12.12 14.97 -19.32
CA LEU A 319 12.43 14.63 -17.94
C LEU A 319 12.62 13.11 -17.76
N ALA A 320 12.35 12.29 -18.79
CA ALA A 320 12.36 10.83 -18.69
C ALA A 320 13.74 10.29 -18.25
N ALA A 321 14.82 10.78 -18.85
CA ALA A 321 16.18 10.30 -18.56
C ALA A 321 16.57 10.47 -17.08
N ALA A 322 16.20 11.60 -16.45
CA ALA A 322 16.45 11.89 -15.04
C ALA A 322 15.57 11.08 -14.07
N ASN A 323 14.60 10.31 -14.60
CA ASN A 323 13.66 9.53 -13.82
C ASN A 323 13.68 8.03 -14.13
N MET A 324 14.65 7.55 -14.94
CA MET A 324 14.82 6.13 -15.22
C MET A 324 15.09 5.33 -13.97
N GLY A 325 14.37 4.22 -13.80
CA GLY A 325 14.49 3.30 -12.67
C GLY A 325 13.80 3.76 -11.39
N LYS A 326 13.24 4.97 -11.35
CA LYS A 326 12.51 5.47 -10.18
C LYS A 326 11.12 4.85 -10.09
N HIS A 327 10.76 4.37 -8.90
CA HIS A 327 9.45 3.80 -8.59
C HIS A 327 8.80 4.57 -7.45
N LYS A 328 7.45 4.62 -7.47
CA LYS A 328 6.67 5.32 -6.47
C LYS A 328 6.98 4.80 -5.07
N VAL A 329 7.19 5.71 -4.11
CA VAL A 329 7.33 5.40 -2.70
C VAL A 329 5.97 4.86 -2.18
N PRO A 330 5.90 3.58 -1.76
CA PRO A 330 4.64 2.99 -1.29
C PRO A 330 4.35 3.37 0.16
N THR A 331 3.07 3.29 0.56
CA THR A 331 2.72 3.28 1.98
C THR A 331 3.39 2.11 2.71
N LEU A 332 3.78 2.29 3.98
CA LEU A 332 4.20 1.20 4.85
C LEU A 332 3.08 0.68 5.75
N ARG A 333 1.87 1.24 5.64
CA ARG A 333 0.70 0.71 6.35
C ARG A 333 0.48 -0.75 5.97
N ASN A 334 0.22 -1.57 6.98
CA ASN A 334 -0.01 -3.01 6.81
C ASN A 334 1.14 -3.76 6.11
N VAL A 335 2.34 -3.17 6.09
CA VAL A 335 3.51 -3.79 5.44
C VAL A 335 3.85 -5.15 6.07
N ALA A 336 3.56 -5.31 7.37
CA ALA A 336 3.73 -6.55 8.14
C ALA A 336 2.41 -7.30 8.39
N GLU A 337 1.34 -7.05 7.60
CA GLU A 337 0.09 -7.81 7.69
C GLU A 337 0.20 -9.09 6.86
N TRP A 338 0.03 -10.24 7.50
CA TRP A 338 -0.01 -11.56 6.88
C TRP A 338 -0.92 -12.52 7.65
N PRO A 339 -1.53 -13.51 6.98
CA PRO A 339 -2.53 -14.40 7.59
C PRO A 339 -1.93 -15.43 8.56
N SER A 340 -0.63 -15.68 8.48
CA SER A 340 0.09 -16.59 9.38
C SER A 340 1.57 -16.17 9.51
N PRO A 341 2.26 -16.54 10.61
CA PRO A 341 3.67 -16.20 10.81
C PRO A 341 4.62 -16.67 9.70
N ASP A 342 4.31 -17.80 9.07
CA ASP A 342 5.14 -18.43 8.04
C ASP A 342 4.80 -17.95 6.62
N PHE A 343 3.81 -17.05 6.46
CA PHE A 343 3.40 -16.56 5.16
C PHE A 343 4.50 -15.72 4.51
N VAL A 344 4.91 -16.11 3.31
CA VAL A 344 5.88 -15.34 2.53
C VAL A 344 5.20 -14.21 1.78
N LYS A 345 5.55 -12.99 2.13
CA LYS A 345 5.13 -11.75 1.45
C LYS A 345 6.26 -11.28 0.54
N ALA A 346 5.92 -10.82 -0.66
CA ALA A 346 6.88 -10.23 -1.57
C ALA A 346 6.96 -8.71 -1.37
N PHE A 347 8.17 -8.16 -1.47
CA PHE A 347 8.46 -6.74 -1.29
C PHE A 347 9.14 -6.17 -2.55
N MET A 348 9.24 -4.86 -2.64
CA MET A 348 9.68 -4.07 -3.79
C MET A 348 8.67 -4.13 -4.96
N HIS A 349 8.87 -3.28 -5.97
CA HIS A 349 7.99 -3.23 -7.15
C HIS A 349 7.98 -4.53 -7.97
N ASN A 350 9.08 -5.29 -7.93
CA ASN A 350 9.26 -6.54 -8.67
C ASN A 350 9.23 -7.80 -7.81
N GLY A 351 8.95 -7.67 -6.50
CA GLY A 351 8.87 -8.79 -5.57
C GLY A 351 10.20 -9.50 -5.28
N ALA A 352 11.35 -8.87 -5.52
CA ALA A 352 12.66 -9.49 -5.34
C ALA A 352 12.97 -9.90 -3.90
N LEU A 353 12.50 -9.13 -2.91
CA LEU A 353 12.75 -9.39 -1.49
C LEU A 353 11.55 -10.09 -0.83
N LYS A 354 11.83 -10.99 0.12
CA LYS A 354 10.82 -11.91 0.69
C LYS A 354 10.59 -11.74 2.20
N SER A 355 11.25 -10.78 2.84
CA SER A 355 11.04 -10.44 4.25
C SER A 355 11.33 -8.97 4.51
N LEU A 356 10.73 -8.39 5.58
CA LEU A 356 11.04 -7.03 6.02
C LEU A 356 12.49 -6.90 6.46
N LYS A 357 13.07 -7.95 7.09
CA LYS A 357 14.50 -7.94 7.46
C LYS A 357 15.37 -7.81 6.21
N ALA A 358 15.09 -8.56 5.16
CA ALA A 358 15.83 -8.46 3.89
C ALA A 358 15.68 -7.06 3.25
N VAL A 359 14.51 -6.42 3.39
CA VAL A 359 14.32 -5.03 2.94
C VAL A 359 15.24 -4.08 3.70
N VAL A 360 15.26 -4.11 5.05
CA VAL A 360 16.10 -3.23 5.85
C VAL A 360 17.58 -3.50 5.60
N GLN A 361 18.00 -4.77 5.49
CA GLN A 361 19.36 -5.16 5.13
C GLN A 361 19.78 -4.62 3.76
N PHE A 362 18.87 -4.64 2.77
CA PHE A 362 19.14 -4.10 1.45
C PHE A 362 19.42 -2.60 1.52
N TYR A 363 18.61 -1.82 2.22
CA TYR A 363 18.83 -0.39 2.44
C TYR A 363 20.14 -0.13 3.21
N ASN A 364 20.47 -1.00 4.18
CA ASN A 364 21.65 -0.85 5.01
C ASN A 364 22.96 -1.22 4.29
N THR A 365 22.93 -2.17 3.34
CA THR A 365 24.17 -2.83 2.88
C THR A 365 24.33 -2.96 1.37
N ARG A 366 23.41 -2.44 0.55
CA ARG A 366 23.46 -2.59 -0.91
C ARG A 366 24.81 -2.20 -1.51
N ASP A 367 25.39 -1.09 -1.03
CA ASP A 367 26.63 -0.50 -1.55
C ASP A 367 27.85 -0.78 -0.64
N LYS A 368 27.67 -1.56 0.42
CA LYS A 368 28.75 -1.92 1.33
C LYS A 368 29.73 -2.86 0.67
N ALA A 369 31.02 -2.61 0.83
CA ALA A 369 32.08 -3.48 0.30
C ALA A 369 31.90 -4.93 0.79
N GLY A 370 31.87 -5.88 -0.15
CA GLY A 370 31.65 -7.31 0.13
C GLY A 370 30.17 -7.74 0.26
N ALA A 371 29.22 -6.82 0.11
CA ALA A 371 27.82 -7.17 0.04
C ALA A 371 27.53 -8.06 -1.19
N LYS A 372 26.60 -9.01 -1.02
CA LYS A 372 26.28 -10.02 -2.06
C LYS A 372 25.00 -9.69 -2.83
N TRP A 373 24.57 -8.44 -2.82
CA TRP A 373 23.39 -8.04 -3.58
C TRP A 373 23.70 -8.04 -5.08
N PRO A 374 22.79 -8.53 -5.92
CA PRO A 374 22.93 -8.37 -7.37
C PRO A 374 22.95 -6.89 -7.76
N ALA A 375 23.52 -6.59 -8.93
CA ALA A 375 23.55 -5.21 -9.42
C ALA A 375 22.13 -4.63 -9.59
N PRO A 376 21.97 -3.31 -9.40
CA PRO A 376 20.71 -2.62 -9.68
C PRO A 376 20.22 -2.91 -11.12
N GLU A 377 18.91 -3.13 -11.28
CA GLU A 377 18.31 -3.31 -12.61
C GLU A 377 18.53 -2.08 -13.51
N VAL A 378 18.35 -0.89 -12.94
CA VAL A 378 18.67 0.39 -13.59
C VAL A 378 19.74 1.10 -12.75
N LYS A 379 20.89 1.37 -13.36
CA LYS A 379 22.05 1.98 -12.69
C LYS A 379 22.03 3.51 -12.67
N SER A 380 21.30 4.13 -13.60
CA SER A 380 21.16 5.59 -13.63
C SER A 380 20.24 6.07 -12.52
N ASN A 381 20.46 7.28 -12.03
CA ASN A 381 19.66 7.94 -10.99
C ASN A 381 19.55 7.16 -9.69
N LEU A 382 20.55 6.35 -9.36
CA LEU A 382 20.60 5.54 -8.14
C LEU A 382 20.73 6.46 -6.91
N ASN A 383 19.85 6.30 -5.94
CA ASN A 383 19.96 6.95 -4.64
C ASN A 383 21.03 6.25 -3.80
N THR A 384 22.15 6.93 -3.58
CA THR A 384 23.28 6.48 -2.75
C THR A 384 23.43 7.29 -1.48
N ASP A 385 22.69 8.37 -1.33
CA ASP A 385 22.81 9.30 -0.19
C ASP A 385 21.96 8.85 1.00
N GLU A 386 20.80 8.25 0.72
CA GLU A 386 19.79 7.87 1.71
C GLU A 386 19.65 6.36 1.87
N SER A 387 20.37 5.58 1.08
CA SER A 387 20.31 4.11 1.09
C SER A 387 21.62 3.48 0.61
N GLY A 388 21.82 2.21 0.96
CA GLY A 388 22.93 1.38 0.46
C GLY A 388 24.08 1.21 1.45
N ASN A 389 24.31 2.13 2.38
CA ASN A 389 25.37 2.02 3.40
C ASN A 389 25.05 2.83 4.66
N LEU A 390 24.03 2.42 5.41
CA LEU A 390 23.53 3.17 6.57
C LEU A 390 24.32 2.89 7.87
N GLY A 391 25.11 1.82 7.90
CA GLY A 391 25.90 1.45 9.07
C GLY A 391 25.08 0.92 10.26
N LEU A 392 23.86 0.41 10.01
CA LEU A 392 23.03 -0.22 11.04
C LEU A 392 23.66 -1.55 11.49
N THR A 393 23.56 -1.84 12.79
CA THR A 393 23.81 -3.17 13.35
C THR A 393 22.62 -4.08 13.11
N ASP A 394 22.78 -5.40 13.32
CA ASP A 394 21.69 -6.36 13.18
C ASP A 394 20.53 -6.08 14.15
N ASP A 395 20.85 -5.67 15.40
CA ASP A 395 19.85 -5.28 16.40
C ASP A 395 19.10 -4.01 16.00
N GLU A 396 19.77 -3.02 15.41
CA GLU A 396 19.13 -1.81 14.89
C GLU A 396 18.21 -2.10 13.70
N GLU A 397 18.62 -2.99 12.79
CA GLU A 397 17.75 -3.47 11.71
C GLU A 397 16.50 -4.19 12.26
N ASN A 398 16.66 -5.05 13.27
CA ASN A 398 15.57 -5.74 13.93
C ASN A 398 14.61 -4.76 14.63
N ALA A 399 15.14 -3.73 15.29
CA ALA A 399 14.30 -2.70 15.92
C ALA A 399 13.45 -1.93 14.90
N ILE A 400 14.01 -1.59 13.72
CA ILE A 400 13.25 -0.97 12.63
C ILE A 400 12.14 -1.92 12.13
N VAL A 401 12.42 -3.22 11.99
CA VAL A 401 11.41 -4.21 11.61
C VAL A 401 10.31 -4.30 12.67
N ASP A 402 10.66 -4.29 13.95
CA ASP A 402 9.66 -4.34 15.04
C ASP A 402 8.79 -3.08 15.08
N PHE A 403 9.37 -1.92 14.80
CA PHE A 403 8.58 -0.71 14.59
C PHE A 403 7.61 -0.87 13.41
N MET A 404 8.06 -1.35 12.25
CA MET A 404 7.18 -1.55 11.08
C MET A 404 6.02 -2.52 11.35
N LYS A 405 6.19 -3.52 12.21
CA LYS A 405 5.09 -4.42 12.63
C LYS A 405 3.97 -3.67 13.36
N THR A 406 4.29 -2.56 14.04
CA THR A 406 3.29 -1.75 14.74
C THR A 406 2.33 -1.01 13.81
N LEU A 407 2.63 -0.96 12.50
CA LEU A 407 1.83 -0.29 11.48
C LEU A 407 0.69 -1.16 10.94
N THR A 408 0.53 -2.38 11.47
CA THR A 408 -0.51 -3.34 11.07
C THR A 408 -1.82 -3.02 11.80
N ASP A 409 -2.88 -2.86 11.02
CA ASP A 409 -4.23 -2.62 11.52
C ASP A 409 -4.78 -3.83 12.30
N LYS A 410 -5.64 -3.54 13.26
CA LYS A 410 -6.49 -4.55 13.89
C LYS A 410 -7.72 -4.76 13.01
N ARG A 411 -7.84 -5.93 12.42
CA ARG A 411 -8.95 -6.35 11.56
C ARG A 411 -9.70 -7.53 12.16
#